data_20ebb0750a916718618d9f16527d6fa2
#
_entry.id   20ebb0750a916718618d9f16527d6fa2
#
_cell.length_a   1.000
_cell.length_b   1.000
_cell.length_c   1.000
_cell.angle_alpha   90.00
_cell.angle_beta   90.00
_cell.angle_gamma   90.00
#
_symmetry.space_group_name_H-M   'P 1'
#
loop_
_entity.id
_entity.type
_entity.pdbx_description
1 polymer ?
#
loop_
_entity_poly.entity_id
_entity_poly.type
_entity_poly.pdbx_seq_one_letter_code
_entity_poly.pdbx_strand_id
1 'polypeptide(L)'
;MKNLLLGLILTLLGAQGAFAQNASAEQEIRNLSQEKWQWMSDKNVDELGNLFHEKAVFVHMGGSWGTKQELDIIESGGIWYKKADIHEVSVNIIDDTAILLNRIDLLAEVGGNEVTNPFEVTEVYVKQGDSWKLGSLSFTRLLSRPEE
;
A
#
# COMPACT_ATOMS: atom_id res chain seq x y z
N MET A 1 35.93 -26.14 23.19
CA MET A 1 35.32 -24.89 23.68
C MET A 1 35.48 -23.67 22.73
N LYS A 2 36.59 -23.52 22.01
CA LYS A 2 36.77 -22.40 21.05
C LYS A 2 35.79 -22.41 19.86
N ASN A 3 35.31 -23.56 19.40
CA ASN A 3 34.40 -23.69 18.24
C ASN A 3 32.93 -23.39 18.57
N LEU A 4 32.55 -23.46 19.85
CA LEU A 4 31.17 -23.16 20.27
C LEU A 4 30.89 -21.64 20.33
N LEU A 5 31.92 -20.86 20.66
CA LEU A 5 31.82 -19.38 20.69
C LEU A 5 31.71 -18.79 19.27
N LEU A 6 32.38 -19.41 18.28
CA LEU A 6 32.34 -18.91 16.89
C LEU A 6 30.96 -19.12 16.25
N GLY A 7 30.26 -20.23 16.57
CA GLY A 7 28.91 -20.50 16.09
C GLY A 7 27.85 -19.54 16.65
N LEU A 8 28.01 -19.11 17.90
CA LEU A 8 27.05 -18.21 18.57
C LEU A 8 27.17 -16.77 18.01
N ILE A 9 28.37 -16.32 17.64
CA ILE A 9 28.60 -14.99 17.06
C ILE A 9 28.04 -14.90 15.64
N LEU A 10 28.11 -15.96 14.83
CA LEU A 10 27.56 -15.97 13.48
C LEU A 10 26.02 -15.91 13.47
N THR A 11 25.34 -16.58 14.42
CA THR A 11 23.88 -16.56 14.53
C THR A 11 23.34 -15.21 15.00
N LEU A 12 24.07 -14.48 15.83
CA LEU A 12 23.69 -13.13 16.28
C LEU A 12 23.80 -12.09 15.15
N LEU A 13 24.81 -12.19 14.28
CA LEU A 13 24.99 -11.29 13.14
C LEU A 13 23.91 -11.48 12.06
N GLY A 14 23.43 -12.71 11.84
CA GLY A 14 22.35 -13.00 10.91
C GLY A 14 20.99 -12.42 11.33
N ALA A 15 20.68 -12.45 12.62
CA ALA A 15 19.42 -11.92 13.14
C ALA A 15 19.36 -10.38 13.04
N GLN A 16 20.46 -9.67 13.32
CA GLN A 16 20.51 -8.22 13.21
C GLN A 16 20.33 -7.74 11.75
N GLY A 17 20.86 -8.47 10.78
CA GLY A 17 20.70 -8.17 9.36
C GLY A 17 19.23 -8.27 8.89
N ALA A 18 18.52 -9.30 9.32
CA ALA A 18 17.11 -9.51 8.96
C ALA A 18 16.19 -8.42 9.56
N PHE A 19 16.38 -8.02 10.81
CA PHE A 19 15.61 -6.94 11.43
C PHE A 19 15.84 -5.59 10.74
N ALA A 20 17.08 -5.25 10.40
CA ALA A 20 17.42 -4.02 9.70
C ALA A 20 16.83 -3.99 8.27
N GLN A 21 16.83 -5.13 7.58
CA GLN A 21 16.26 -5.25 6.24
C GLN A 21 14.73 -5.12 6.26
N ASN A 22 14.04 -5.72 7.23
CA ASN A 22 12.59 -5.57 7.38
C ASN A 22 12.20 -4.12 7.72
N ALA A 23 12.91 -3.46 8.62
CA ALA A 23 12.66 -2.06 8.96
C ALA A 23 12.85 -1.12 7.75
N SER A 24 13.85 -1.39 6.89
CA SER A 24 14.06 -0.67 5.63
C SER A 24 12.92 -0.91 4.64
N ALA A 25 12.46 -2.16 4.50
CA ALA A 25 11.35 -2.52 3.62
C ALA A 25 10.02 -1.89 4.09
N GLU A 26 9.74 -1.90 5.40
CA GLU A 26 8.55 -1.23 5.95
C GLU A 26 8.53 0.26 5.63
N GLN A 27 9.67 0.95 5.77
CA GLN A 27 9.75 2.37 5.45
C GLN A 27 9.56 2.64 3.95
N GLU A 28 10.13 1.79 3.09
CA GLU A 28 9.94 1.86 1.65
C GLU A 28 8.45 1.73 1.27
N ILE A 29 7.75 0.75 1.85
CA ILE A 29 6.31 0.54 1.62
C ILE A 29 5.47 1.72 2.10
N ARG A 30 5.80 2.31 3.26
CA ARG A 30 5.12 3.53 3.76
C ARG A 30 5.29 4.69 2.79
N ASN A 31 6.48 4.89 2.27
CA ASN A 31 6.77 5.94 1.29
C ASN A 31 6.00 5.71 -0.02
N LEU A 32 6.04 4.48 -0.57
CA LEU A 32 5.28 4.12 -1.77
C LEU A 32 3.77 4.34 -1.62
N SER A 33 3.21 3.98 -0.46
CA SER A 33 1.79 4.23 -0.18
C SER A 33 1.47 5.72 -0.16
N GLN A 34 2.32 6.54 0.44
CA GLN A 34 2.14 7.98 0.48
C GLN A 34 2.24 8.60 -0.92
N GLU A 35 3.24 8.21 -1.69
CA GLU A 35 3.42 8.65 -3.09
C GLU A 35 2.24 8.22 -3.96
N LYS A 36 1.76 6.97 -3.81
CA LYS A 36 0.58 6.47 -4.50
C LYS A 36 -0.64 7.37 -4.28
N TRP A 37 -0.93 7.78 -3.04
CA TRP A 37 -2.05 8.67 -2.77
C TRP A 37 -1.89 10.02 -3.45
N GLN A 38 -0.66 10.55 -3.53
CA GLN A 38 -0.36 11.77 -4.26
C GLN A 38 -0.57 11.58 -5.76
N TRP A 39 -0.04 10.50 -6.34
CA TRP A 39 -0.23 10.19 -7.78
C TRP A 39 -1.71 9.97 -8.14
N MET A 40 -2.49 9.36 -7.25
CA MET A 40 -3.95 9.22 -7.43
C MET A 40 -4.66 10.59 -7.42
N SER A 41 -4.25 11.48 -6.53
CA SER A 41 -4.78 12.85 -6.45
C SER A 41 -4.43 13.66 -7.71
N ASP A 42 -3.20 13.53 -8.20
CA ASP A 42 -2.70 14.23 -9.38
C ASP A 42 -3.14 13.56 -10.71
N LYS A 43 -3.80 12.40 -10.64
CA LYS A 43 -4.12 11.54 -11.79
C LYS A 43 -2.88 11.16 -12.61
N ASN A 44 -1.75 10.96 -11.93
CA ASN A 44 -0.48 10.59 -12.56
C ASN A 44 -0.47 9.09 -12.91
N VAL A 45 -1.17 8.74 -13.99
CA VAL A 45 -1.34 7.35 -14.42
C VAL A 45 -0.06 6.67 -14.88
N ASP A 46 0.96 7.45 -15.27
CA ASP A 46 2.27 6.91 -15.65
C ASP A 46 2.98 6.32 -14.42
N GLU A 47 3.06 7.07 -13.31
CA GLU A 47 3.65 6.57 -12.07
C GLU A 47 2.80 5.46 -11.43
N LEU A 48 1.48 5.59 -11.46
CA LEU A 48 0.59 4.53 -11.00
C LEU A 48 0.75 3.25 -11.83
N GLY A 49 0.89 3.36 -13.16
CA GLY A 49 1.16 2.23 -14.05
C GLY A 49 2.50 1.55 -13.77
N ASN A 50 3.51 2.33 -13.36
CA ASN A 50 4.80 1.79 -12.92
C ASN A 50 4.69 1.07 -11.57
N LEU A 51 3.84 1.54 -10.66
CA LEU A 51 3.65 0.94 -9.34
C LEU A 51 2.74 -0.29 -9.40
N PHE A 52 1.65 -0.25 -10.16
CA PHE A 52 0.65 -1.31 -10.17
C PHE A 52 1.18 -2.56 -10.89
N HIS A 53 1.01 -3.72 -10.26
CA HIS A 53 1.30 -4.99 -10.92
C HIS A 53 0.28 -5.24 -12.04
N GLU A 54 0.70 -5.85 -13.16
CA GLU A 54 -0.20 -6.15 -14.30
C GLU A 54 -1.43 -6.99 -13.93
N LYS A 55 -1.30 -7.81 -12.87
CA LYS A 55 -2.35 -8.68 -12.31
C LYS A 55 -2.96 -8.11 -11.02
N ALA A 56 -2.77 -6.83 -10.75
CA ALA A 56 -3.33 -6.25 -9.54
C ALA A 56 -4.87 -6.29 -9.55
N VAL A 57 -5.45 -6.36 -8.36
CA VAL A 57 -6.90 -6.36 -8.14
C VAL A 57 -7.27 -5.18 -7.27
N PHE A 58 -8.21 -4.38 -7.75
CA PHE A 58 -8.74 -3.22 -7.06
C PHE A 58 -10.17 -3.54 -6.62
N VAL A 59 -10.45 -3.42 -5.32
CA VAL A 59 -11.76 -3.73 -4.73
C VAL A 59 -12.36 -2.46 -4.15
N HIS A 60 -13.46 -2.03 -4.75
CA HIS A 60 -14.21 -0.84 -4.34
C HIS A 60 -15.60 -1.23 -3.82
N MET A 61 -16.33 -0.29 -3.22
CA MET A 61 -17.70 -0.53 -2.74
C MET A 61 -18.65 -0.96 -3.86
N GLY A 62 -18.40 -0.51 -5.09
CA GLY A 62 -19.27 -0.78 -6.26
C GLY A 62 -18.82 -1.98 -7.10
N GLY A 63 -17.68 -2.59 -6.83
CA GLY A 63 -17.15 -3.71 -7.62
C GLY A 63 -15.65 -3.88 -7.54
N SER A 64 -15.13 -4.81 -8.35
CA SER A 64 -13.69 -5.05 -8.44
C SER A 64 -13.24 -5.17 -9.89
N TRP A 65 -12.00 -4.77 -10.17
CA TRP A 65 -11.43 -4.77 -11.51
C TRP A 65 -9.89 -4.84 -11.47
N GLY A 66 -9.28 -4.98 -12.65
CA GLY A 66 -7.83 -5.06 -12.81
C GLY A 66 -7.17 -3.72 -13.10
N THR A 67 -5.85 -3.77 -13.26
CA THR A 67 -4.97 -2.61 -13.42
C THR A 67 -5.39 -1.68 -14.55
N LYS A 68 -5.68 -2.20 -15.73
CA LYS A 68 -6.05 -1.36 -16.88
C LYS A 68 -7.29 -0.52 -16.59
N GLN A 69 -8.32 -1.14 -16.04
CA GLN A 69 -9.58 -0.43 -15.75
C GLN A 69 -9.40 0.58 -14.62
N GLU A 70 -8.59 0.31 -13.61
CA GLU A 70 -8.30 1.28 -12.54
C GLU A 70 -7.60 2.52 -13.11
N LEU A 71 -6.59 2.34 -13.95
CA LEU A 71 -5.89 3.46 -14.59
C LEU A 71 -6.84 4.29 -15.50
N ASP A 72 -7.67 3.63 -16.31
CA ASP A 72 -8.65 4.30 -17.17
C ASP A 72 -9.67 5.12 -16.33
N ILE A 73 -10.10 4.60 -15.18
CA ILE A 73 -11.02 5.27 -14.25
C ILE A 73 -10.37 6.51 -13.62
N ILE A 74 -9.10 6.40 -13.19
CA ILE A 74 -8.36 7.52 -12.61
C ILE A 74 -8.12 8.60 -13.66
N GLU A 75 -7.64 8.23 -14.83
CA GLU A 75 -7.33 9.15 -15.93
C GLU A 75 -8.57 9.94 -16.36
N SER A 76 -9.69 9.25 -16.55
CA SER A 76 -10.96 9.88 -16.94
C SER A 76 -11.60 10.71 -15.82
N GLY A 77 -11.20 10.48 -14.56
CA GLY A 77 -11.84 11.08 -13.39
C GLY A 77 -13.18 10.46 -13.03
N GLY A 78 -13.48 9.24 -13.51
CA GLY A 78 -14.66 8.47 -13.09
C GLY A 78 -14.68 8.23 -11.58
N ILE A 79 -13.51 8.02 -11.01
CA ILE A 79 -13.20 8.19 -9.58
C ILE A 79 -11.95 9.06 -9.48
N TRP A 80 -12.06 10.21 -8.83
CA TRP A 80 -10.92 11.07 -8.54
C TRP A 80 -10.65 11.08 -7.04
N TYR A 81 -9.53 10.52 -6.63
CA TYR A 81 -9.07 10.43 -5.23
C TYR A 81 -8.39 11.74 -4.82
N LYS A 82 -9.18 12.76 -4.48
CA LYS A 82 -8.71 14.14 -4.30
C LYS A 82 -7.76 14.30 -3.11
N LYS A 83 -8.07 13.65 -1.98
CA LYS A 83 -7.28 13.72 -0.76
C LYS A 83 -7.54 12.52 0.15
N ALA A 84 -6.48 11.88 0.62
CA ALA A 84 -6.53 10.90 1.68
C ALA A 84 -5.94 11.50 2.95
N ASP A 85 -6.77 11.79 3.96
CA ASP A 85 -6.33 12.16 5.29
C ASP A 85 -6.01 10.88 6.07
N ILE A 86 -4.72 10.58 6.22
CA ILE A 86 -4.23 9.33 6.81
C ILE A 86 -4.11 9.51 8.32
N HIS A 87 -4.85 8.71 9.09
CA HIS A 87 -4.87 8.72 10.55
C HIS A 87 -3.93 7.68 11.15
N GLU A 88 -3.87 6.50 10.55
CA GLU A 88 -3.10 5.37 11.04
C GLU A 88 -2.54 4.54 9.89
N VAL A 89 -1.30 4.07 10.01
CA VAL A 89 -0.65 3.19 9.05
C VAL A 89 0.07 2.07 9.78
N SER A 90 -0.20 0.83 9.40
CA SER A 90 0.56 -0.34 9.81
C SER A 90 1.11 -1.09 8.60
N VAL A 91 2.29 -1.69 8.74
CA VAL A 91 2.93 -2.50 7.69
C VAL A 91 3.40 -3.81 8.28
N ASN A 92 3.10 -4.92 7.61
CA ASN A 92 3.60 -6.24 7.92
C ASN A 92 4.34 -6.80 6.70
N ILE A 93 5.60 -7.17 6.89
CA ILE A 93 6.40 -7.83 5.86
C ILE A 93 6.35 -9.35 6.08
N ILE A 94 5.95 -10.07 5.05
CA ILE A 94 5.88 -11.54 5.03
C ILE A 94 6.62 -11.99 3.78
N ASP A 95 7.85 -12.43 3.94
CA ASP A 95 8.75 -12.80 2.84
C ASP A 95 8.83 -11.68 1.78
N ASP A 96 8.45 -11.94 0.54
CA ASP A 96 8.41 -10.99 -0.58
C ASP A 96 7.06 -10.27 -0.71
N THR A 97 6.27 -10.25 0.36
CA THR A 97 4.96 -9.60 0.40
C THR A 97 4.89 -8.61 1.55
N ALA A 98 4.37 -7.41 1.28
CA ALA A 98 4.04 -6.43 2.30
C ALA A 98 2.54 -6.19 2.32
N ILE A 99 1.94 -6.21 3.52
CA ILE A 99 0.55 -5.85 3.76
C ILE A 99 0.54 -4.55 4.54
N LEU A 100 -0.03 -3.51 3.95
CA LEU A 100 -0.19 -2.21 4.58
C LEU A 100 -1.67 -1.93 4.82
N LEU A 101 -2.00 -1.48 6.02
CA LEU A 101 -3.32 -0.95 6.34
C LEU A 101 -3.22 0.56 6.55
N ASN A 102 -4.12 1.30 5.91
CA ASN A 102 -4.33 2.72 6.12
C ASN A 102 -5.73 2.95 6.68
N ARG A 103 -5.85 3.61 7.82
CA ARG A 103 -7.11 4.23 8.24
C ARG A 103 -7.14 5.65 7.73
N ILE A 104 -8.10 5.97 6.87
CA ILE A 104 -8.18 7.26 6.18
C ILE A 104 -9.58 7.84 6.19
N ASP A 105 -9.67 9.17 6.07
CA ASP A 105 -10.83 9.84 5.51
C ASP A 105 -10.50 10.19 4.05
N LEU A 106 -11.24 9.62 3.11
CA LEU A 106 -11.02 9.83 1.68
C LEU A 106 -12.03 10.83 1.13
N LEU A 107 -11.52 12.00 0.70
CA LEU A 107 -12.26 12.91 -0.16
C LEU A 107 -12.08 12.48 -1.60
N ALA A 108 -13.16 12.10 -2.24
CA ALA A 108 -13.16 11.68 -3.65
C ALA A 108 -14.32 12.33 -4.42
N GLU A 109 -14.17 12.41 -5.73
CA GLU A 109 -15.25 12.71 -6.65
C GLU A 109 -15.60 11.43 -7.41
N VAL A 110 -16.86 11.00 -7.34
CA VAL A 110 -17.34 9.77 -7.98
C VAL A 110 -18.53 10.14 -8.89
N GLY A 111 -18.36 9.93 -10.19
CA GLY A 111 -19.38 10.28 -11.16
C GLY A 111 -19.80 11.77 -11.12
N GLY A 112 -18.84 12.66 -10.82
CA GLY A 112 -19.07 14.12 -10.71
C GLY A 112 -19.59 14.59 -9.36
N ASN A 113 -19.76 13.68 -8.37
CA ASN A 113 -20.22 14.03 -7.02
C ASN A 113 -19.08 13.89 -6.01
N GLU A 114 -18.81 14.95 -5.25
CA GLU A 114 -17.82 14.95 -4.18
C GLU A 114 -18.39 14.24 -2.93
N VAL A 115 -17.61 13.31 -2.41
CA VAL A 115 -17.96 12.52 -1.22
C VAL A 115 -16.76 12.37 -0.31
N THR A 116 -16.99 12.32 1.02
CA THR A 116 -15.96 11.97 2.00
C THR A 116 -16.43 10.75 2.77
N ASN A 117 -15.60 9.72 2.79
CA ASN A 117 -15.90 8.47 3.50
C ASN A 117 -14.70 7.99 4.32
N PRO A 118 -14.93 7.47 5.53
CA PRO A 118 -13.91 6.78 6.30
C PRO A 118 -13.69 5.36 5.78
N PHE A 119 -12.41 4.99 5.60
CA PHE A 119 -12.02 3.67 5.15
C PHE A 119 -10.89 3.07 6.00
N GLU A 120 -10.91 1.75 6.12
CA GLU A 120 -9.73 0.93 6.29
C GLU A 120 -9.32 0.44 4.91
N VAL A 121 -8.16 0.88 4.42
CA VAL A 121 -7.66 0.50 3.09
C VAL A 121 -6.54 -0.52 3.26
N THR A 122 -6.71 -1.68 2.63
CA THR A 122 -5.68 -2.71 2.57
C THR A 122 -4.91 -2.58 1.26
N GLU A 123 -3.60 -2.46 1.37
CA GLU A 123 -2.66 -2.46 0.25
C GLU A 123 -1.76 -3.68 0.36
N VAL A 124 -1.67 -4.47 -0.70
CA VAL A 124 -0.77 -5.62 -0.77
C VAL A 124 0.29 -5.33 -1.81
N TYR A 125 1.53 -5.30 -1.39
CA TYR A 125 2.68 -5.14 -2.27
C TYR A 125 3.41 -6.47 -2.40
N VAL A 126 3.89 -6.77 -3.60
CA VAL A 126 4.71 -7.95 -3.91
C VAL A 126 6.03 -7.51 -4.48
N LYS A 127 7.12 -8.14 -4.03
CA LYS A 127 8.45 -7.84 -4.54
C LYS A 127 8.65 -8.48 -5.90
N GLN A 128 9.10 -7.69 -6.86
CA GLN A 128 9.41 -8.13 -8.22
C GLN A 128 10.81 -7.64 -8.59
N GLY A 129 11.78 -8.52 -8.51
CA GLY A 129 13.19 -8.14 -8.56
C GLY A 129 13.56 -7.26 -7.36
N ASP A 130 14.12 -6.09 -7.61
CA ASP A 130 14.51 -5.14 -6.57
C ASP A 130 13.43 -4.08 -6.24
N SER A 131 12.24 -4.16 -6.86
CA SER A 131 11.15 -3.19 -6.69
C SER A 131 9.88 -3.83 -6.12
N TRP A 132 9.09 -3.01 -5.41
CA TRP A 132 7.76 -3.38 -4.96
C TRP A 132 6.71 -2.98 -5.99
N LYS A 133 5.74 -3.86 -6.20
CA LYS A 133 4.56 -3.62 -7.04
C LYS A 133 3.30 -3.77 -6.21
N LEU A 134 2.33 -2.87 -6.38
CA LEU A 134 1.03 -3.01 -5.75
C LEU A 134 0.24 -4.12 -6.45
N GLY A 135 -0.07 -5.19 -5.72
CA GLY A 135 -0.81 -6.36 -6.19
C GLY A 135 -2.29 -6.32 -5.81
N SER A 136 -2.66 -5.57 -4.76
CA SER A 136 -4.07 -5.36 -4.42
C SER A 136 -4.27 -4.06 -3.66
N LEU A 137 -5.39 -3.40 -3.93
CA LEU A 137 -5.91 -2.24 -3.20
C LEU A 137 -7.38 -2.49 -2.89
N SER A 138 -7.75 -2.51 -1.61
CA SER A 138 -9.11 -2.83 -1.18
C SER A 138 -9.64 -1.81 -0.18
N PHE A 139 -10.84 -1.30 -0.43
CA PHE A 139 -11.50 -0.28 0.38
C PHE A 139 -12.60 -0.91 1.24
N THR A 140 -12.41 -0.93 2.55
CA THR A 140 -13.44 -1.32 3.51
C THR A 140 -14.00 -0.07 4.17
N ARG A 141 -15.25 0.29 3.86
CA ARG A 141 -15.90 1.46 4.47
C ARG A 141 -16.18 1.19 5.94
N LEU A 142 -15.77 2.13 6.80
CA LEU A 142 -16.05 2.07 8.23
C LEU A 142 -17.46 2.62 8.50
N LEU A 143 -18.23 1.92 9.34
CA LEU A 143 -19.60 2.32 9.69
C LEU A 143 -19.65 3.43 10.74
N SER A 144 -18.61 3.51 11.58
CA SER A 144 -18.42 4.57 12.57
C SER A 144 -16.94 4.87 12.70
N ARG A 145 -16.63 6.15 12.96
CA ARG A 145 -15.28 6.51 13.39
C ARG A 145 -15.09 5.90 14.78
N PRO A 146 -13.97 5.20 15.09
CA PRO A 146 -13.67 4.87 16.46
C PRO A 146 -13.63 6.18 17.26
N GLU A 147 -14.36 6.23 18.37
CA GLU A 147 -14.27 7.38 19.29
C GLU A 147 -12.83 7.46 19.81
N GLU A 148 -12.23 8.63 19.72
CA GLU A 148 -10.92 8.93 20.29
C GLU A 148 -10.99 8.94 21.82
#